data_dd5cfd86cf98af9066de82011cfeb116
#
_entry.id   dd5cfd86cf98af9066de82011cfeb116
#
_cell.length_a   1.000
_cell.length_b   1.000
_cell.length_c   1.000
_cell.angle_alpha   90.00
_cell.angle_beta   90.00
_cell.angle_gamma   90.00
#
_symmetry.space_group_name_H-M   'P 1'
#
loop_
_entity.id
_entity.type
_entity.pdbx_description
1 polymer ?
#
loop_
_entity_poly.entity_id
_entity_poly.type
_entity_poly.pdbx_seq_one_letter_code
_entity_poly.pdbx_strand_id
1 'polypeptide(L)'
;MYFDQNNNYFDIDDSFNVIYDRDSKLYSLDEGFNKGNLFKDLYSKYKNHVYKLKVSNEKDKLLYNIQMYTFALKDLTLYLDVNNEDKKMLKKFKEYSTELDKLKNKYNSKYGPLCAFESDNINKWEWIDNPWPWDKGGNY
;
A
#
# COMPACT_ATOMS: atom_id res chain seq x y z
N MET A 1 -11.71 -5.09 25.28
CA MET A 1 -10.25 -4.93 25.04
C MET A 1 -9.60 -6.29 25.27
N TYR A 2 -9.51 -7.14 24.23
CA TYR A 2 -8.92 -8.48 24.34
C TYR A 2 -7.54 -8.44 23.72
N PHE A 3 -6.51 -8.64 24.54
CA PHE A 3 -5.13 -8.87 24.11
C PHE A 3 -5.00 -10.36 23.74
N ASP A 4 -4.73 -10.66 22.48
CA ASP A 4 -4.32 -11.99 22.05
C ASP A 4 -2.80 -12.09 22.18
N GLN A 5 -2.32 -13.06 22.99
CA GLN A 5 -0.91 -13.22 23.39
C GLN A 5 -0.09 -14.04 22.39
N ASN A 6 -0.53 -14.21 21.18
CA ASN A 6 0.27 -14.91 20.16
C ASN A 6 0.94 -13.90 19.21
N ASN A 7 2.15 -13.48 19.62
CA ASN A 7 3.10 -12.69 18.83
C ASN A 7 3.60 -13.48 17.61
N ASN A 8 2.75 -13.78 16.64
CA ASN A 8 3.21 -14.14 15.31
C ASN A 8 3.36 -12.86 14.48
N TYR A 9 4.49 -12.18 14.68
CA TYR A 9 4.99 -11.24 13.69
C TYR A 9 5.31 -12.06 12.43
N PHE A 10 4.52 -11.89 11.40
CA PHE A 10 4.97 -12.22 10.08
C PHE A 10 6.11 -11.25 9.76
N ASP A 11 7.34 -11.74 9.80
CA ASP A 11 8.47 -11.01 9.23
C ASP A 11 8.13 -10.75 7.77
N ILE A 12 8.00 -9.48 7.43
CA ILE A 12 7.91 -9.04 6.04
C ILE A 12 9.26 -9.45 5.46
N ASP A 13 9.22 -10.46 4.59
CA ASP A 13 10.39 -11.02 3.93
C ASP A 13 11.27 -9.88 3.41
N ASP A 14 12.54 -9.84 3.88
CA ASP A 14 13.54 -8.81 3.55
C ASP A 14 13.87 -8.70 2.04
N SER A 15 13.26 -9.54 1.21
CA SER A 15 13.37 -9.47 -0.25
C SER A 15 12.65 -8.27 -0.88
N PHE A 16 11.76 -7.60 -0.15
CA PHE A 16 11.30 -6.27 -0.51
C PHE A 16 12.27 -5.24 0.08
N ASN A 17 13.19 -4.74 -0.75
CA ASN A 17 14.01 -3.59 -0.45
C ASN A 17 13.12 -2.38 -0.13
N VAL A 18 12.64 -2.31 1.10
CA VAL A 18 12.10 -1.07 1.66
C VAL A 18 13.30 -0.14 1.77
N ILE A 19 13.39 0.81 0.88
CA ILE A 19 14.47 1.81 0.87
C ILE A 19 14.31 2.65 2.13
N TYR A 20 15.00 2.24 3.20
CA TYR A 20 15.10 3.01 4.45
C TYR A 20 15.98 4.23 4.21
N ASP A 21 15.39 5.34 3.83
CA ASP A 21 16.09 6.64 3.85
C ASP A 21 16.04 7.20 5.29
N ARG A 22 17.07 6.91 6.09
CA ARG A 22 17.17 7.34 7.51
C ARG A 22 17.15 8.85 7.68
N ASP A 23 17.52 9.61 6.65
CA ASP A 23 17.60 11.08 6.68
C ASP A 23 16.37 11.76 6.07
N SER A 24 15.35 11.01 5.67
CA SER A 24 14.17 11.60 5.06
C SER A 24 13.20 12.14 6.10
N LYS A 25 12.45 13.16 5.73
CA LYS A 25 11.29 13.66 6.49
C LYS A 25 10.14 12.65 6.53
N LEU A 26 10.30 11.50 5.89
CA LEU A 26 9.27 10.48 5.73
C LEU A 26 9.44 9.35 6.74
N TYR A 27 8.32 8.77 7.15
CA TYR A 27 8.27 7.43 7.75
C TYR A 27 8.61 6.36 6.69
N SER A 28 8.88 5.12 7.10
CA SER A 28 8.81 3.99 6.19
C SER A 28 7.38 3.84 5.65
N LEU A 29 7.21 3.16 4.51
CA LEU A 29 5.89 2.98 3.91
C LEU A 29 4.92 2.28 4.85
N ASP A 30 5.37 1.19 5.49
CA ASP A 30 4.57 0.43 6.45
C ASP A 30 4.19 1.30 7.66
N GLU A 31 5.15 2.01 8.24
CA GLU A 31 4.89 2.87 9.39
C GLU A 31 3.96 4.03 9.03
N GLY A 32 4.20 4.72 7.91
CA GLY A 32 3.37 5.81 7.43
C GLY A 32 1.94 5.37 7.13
N PHE A 33 1.78 4.22 6.49
CA PHE A 33 0.46 3.64 6.20
C PHE A 33 -0.31 3.31 7.47
N ASN A 34 0.32 2.62 8.42
CA ASN A 34 -0.31 2.26 9.70
C ASN A 34 -0.62 3.48 10.60
N LYS A 35 0.16 4.56 10.46
CA LYS A 35 -0.09 5.84 11.14
C LYS A 35 -1.08 6.76 10.41
N GLY A 36 -1.38 6.47 9.15
CA GLY A 36 -2.20 7.35 8.30
C GLY A 36 -1.52 8.67 7.95
N ASN A 37 -0.18 8.70 7.99
CA ASN A 37 0.62 9.88 7.68
C ASN A 37 2.04 9.50 7.25
N LEU A 38 2.46 9.91 6.06
CA LEU A 38 3.79 9.63 5.55
C LEU A 38 4.87 10.54 6.14
N PHE A 39 4.53 11.77 6.54
CA PHE A 39 5.47 12.80 6.97
C PHE A 39 5.64 12.85 8.49
N LYS A 40 6.89 12.73 8.99
CA LYS A 40 7.21 12.65 10.44
C LYS A 40 6.78 13.88 11.23
N ASP A 41 6.82 15.06 10.62
CA ASP A 41 6.61 16.34 11.29
C ASP A 41 5.17 16.87 11.24
N LEU A 42 4.31 16.18 10.47
CA LEU A 42 2.88 16.46 10.42
C LEU A 42 2.13 15.62 11.47
N TYR A 43 1.08 16.16 12.07
CA TYR A 43 0.16 15.46 12.98
C TYR A 43 0.77 14.86 14.25
N SER A 44 1.41 15.70 15.07
CA SER A 44 1.98 15.27 16.35
C SER A 44 0.97 14.66 17.34
N LYS A 45 -0.31 15.01 17.27
CA LYS A 45 -1.38 14.53 18.16
C LYS A 45 -1.65 13.03 18.09
N TYR A 46 -1.37 12.39 16.94
CA TYR A 46 -1.69 10.98 16.67
C TYR A 46 -0.46 10.08 16.60
N LYS A 47 0.70 10.54 17.05
CA LYS A 47 1.98 9.80 16.98
C LYS A 47 1.92 8.38 17.56
N ASN A 48 1.08 8.15 18.56
CA ASN A 48 0.98 6.88 19.26
C ASN A 48 -0.17 5.99 18.76
N HIS A 49 -0.96 6.47 17.79
CA HIS A 49 -2.03 5.67 17.22
C HIS A 49 -1.50 4.88 16.02
N VAL A 50 -1.49 3.56 16.14
CA VAL A 50 -1.07 2.65 15.07
C VAL A 50 -2.11 1.55 14.95
N TYR A 51 -2.71 1.42 13.77
CA TYR A 51 -3.60 0.31 13.43
C TYR A 51 -2.85 -0.63 12.48
N LYS A 52 -2.60 -1.86 12.93
CA LYS A 52 -1.96 -2.89 12.10
C LYS A 52 -2.99 -3.79 11.49
N LEU A 53 -3.04 -3.84 10.16
CA LEU A 53 -3.83 -4.81 9.42
C LEU A 53 -3.21 -6.21 9.57
N LYS A 54 -4.06 -7.23 9.77
CA LYS A 54 -3.62 -8.63 9.76
C LYS A 54 -3.51 -9.09 8.31
N VAL A 55 -2.33 -9.51 7.91
CA VAL A 55 -2.04 -10.08 6.60
C VAL A 55 -1.96 -11.60 6.75
N SER A 56 -2.84 -12.35 6.09
CA SER A 56 -3.01 -13.78 6.33
C SER A 56 -2.40 -14.66 5.23
N ASN A 57 -2.29 -14.15 4.02
CA ASN A 57 -1.84 -14.89 2.85
C ASN A 57 -1.11 -14.00 1.82
N GLU A 58 -0.61 -14.59 0.74
CA GLU A 58 0.13 -13.86 -0.29
C GLU A 58 -0.73 -12.82 -1.04
N LYS A 59 -2.01 -13.11 -1.27
CA LYS A 59 -2.95 -12.17 -1.89
C LYS A 59 -3.11 -10.93 -1.03
N ASP A 60 -3.36 -11.12 0.27
CA ASP A 60 -3.50 -10.02 1.24
C ASP A 60 -2.20 -9.21 1.35
N LYS A 61 -1.03 -9.89 1.34
CA LYS A 61 0.27 -9.22 1.36
C LYS A 61 0.49 -8.33 0.15
N LEU A 62 0.16 -8.80 -1.05
CA LEU A 62 0.24 -8.00 -2.26
C LEU A 62 -0.70 -6.81 -2.21
N LEU A 63 -1.94 -7.02 -1.80
CA LEU A 63 -2.93 -5.97 -1.67
C LEU A 63 -2.52 -4.92 -0.63
N TYR A 64 -1.99 -5.36 0.51
CA TYR A 64 -1.45 -4.46 1.54
C TYR A 64 -0.32 -3.58 1.00
N ASN A 65 0.63 -4.17 0.26
CA ASN A 65 1.70 -3.40 -0.37
C ASN A 65 1.18 -2.38 -1.40
N ILE A 66 0.21 -2.77 -2.23
CA ILE A 66 -0.45 -1.85 -3.17
C ILE A 66 -1.10 -0.69 -2.43
N GLN A 67 -1.78 -0.95 -1.32
CA GLN A 67 -2.41 0.07 -0.48
C GLN A 67 -1.39 1.01 0.13
N MET A 68 -0.26 0.50 0.66
CA MET A 68 0.83 1.32 1.21
C MET A 68 1.40 2.29 0.18
N TYR A 69 1.74 1.79 -1.02
CA TYR A 69 2.30 2.64 -2.07
C TYR A 69 1.27 3.65 -2.60
N THR A 70 0.01 3.24 -2.74
CA THR A 70 -1.08 4.13 -3.14
C THR A 70 -1.28 5.27 -2.14
N PHE A 71 -1.29 4.94 -0.84
CA PHE A 71 -1.36 5.91 0.24
C PHE A 71 -0.18 6.89 0.20
N ALA A 72 1.05 6.38 0.11
CA ALA A 72 2.27 7.20 0.08
C ALA A 72 2.30 8.14 -1.14
N LEU A 73 1.88 7.66 -2.31
CA LEU A 73 1.78 8.48 -3.51
C LEU A 73 0.72 9.58 -3.36
N LYS A 74 -0.38 9.29 -2.67
CA LYS A 74 -1.40 10.30 -2.40
C LYS A 74 -0.86 11.42 -1.51
N ASP A 75 -0.16 11.07 -0.43
CA ASP A 75 0.47 12.05 0.47
C ASP A 75 1.55 12.86 -0.25
N LEU A 76 2.40 12.19 -1.06
CA LEU A 76 3.41 12.89 -1.87
C LEU A 76 2.79 13.81 -2.91
N THR A 77 1.66 13.45 -3.51
CA THR A 77 0.92 14.33 -4.44
C THR A 77 0.52 15.61 -3.73
N LEU A 78 -0.15 15.50 -2.58
CA LEU A 78 -0.60 16.66 -1.81
C LEU A 78 0.57 17.54 -1.36
N TYR A 79 1.70 16.94 -1.00
CA TYR A 79 2.91 17.69 -0.64
C TYR A 79 3.49 18.43 -1.85
N LEU A 80 3.58 17.77 -3.00
CA LEU A 80 4.16 18.34 -4.23
C LEU A 80 3.29 19.41 -4.86
N ASP A 81 1.97 19.40 -4.62
CA ASP A 81 1.06 20.45 -5.07
C ASP A 81 1.44 21.84 -4.51
N VAL A 82 2.05 21.87 -3.32
CA VAL A 82 2.52 23.11 -2.67
C VAL A 82 4.05 23.25 -2.66
N ASN A 83 4.81 22.19 -2.97
CA ASN A 83 6.27 22.16 -2.98
C ASN A 83 6.80 21.57 -4.29
N ASN A 84 6.37 22.11 -5.41
CA ASN A 84 6.54 21.59 -6.75
C ASN A 84 8.00 21.49 -7.25
N GLU A 85 8.95 22.13 -6.57
CA GLU A 85 10.39 22.13 -6.92
C GLU A 85 11.22 21.19 -6.03
N ASP A 86 10.62 20.46 -5.09
CA ASP A 86 11.35 19.53 -4.23
C ASP A 86 11.79 18.29 -5.01
N LYS A 87 13.00 18.37 -5.55
CA LYS A 87 13.61 17.31 -6.38
C LYS A 87 13.73 15.96 -5.65
N LYS A 88 13.89 15.99 -4.32
CA LYS A 88 14.01 14.78 -3.51
C LYS A 88 12.67 14.05 -3.45
N MET A 89 11.59 14.77 -3.21
CA MET A 89 10.24 14.21 -3.17
C MET A 89 9.74 13.83 -4.57
N LEU A 90 10.08 14.59 -5.60
CA LEU A 90 9.80 14.22 -6.99
C LEU A 90 10.47 12.88 -7.37
N LYS A 91 11.71 12.66 -6.95
CA LYS A 91 12.40 11.38 -7.17
C LYS A 91 11.69 10.24 -6.44
N LYS A 92 11.30 10.45 -5.17
CA LYS A 92 10.55 9.46 -4.38
C LYS A 92 9.20 9.13 -5.02
N PHE A 93 8.47 10.13 -5.47
CA PHE A 93 7.21 9.91 -6.18
C PHE A 93 7.40 9.01 -7.40
N LYS A 94 8.42 9.25 -8.21
CA LYS A 94 8.75 8.41 -9.38
C LYS A 94 9.10 6.98 -8.99
N GLU A 95 9.91 6.79 -7.96
CA GLU A 95 10.29 5.48 -7.44
C GLU A 95 9.04 4.70 -6.98
N TYR A 96 8.19 5.32 -6.16
CA TYR A 96 6.99 4.69 -5.62
C TYR A 96 5.94 4.38 -6.69
N SER A 97 5.77 5.27 -7.68
CA SER A 97 4.89 5.02 -8.82
C SER A 97 5.34 3.77 -9.61
N THR A 98 6.65 3.65 -9.87
CA THR A 98 7.20 2.49 -10.59
C THR A 98 6.98 1.18 -9.81
N GLU A 99 7.17 1.20 -8.48
CA GLU A 99 6.94 0.01 -7.66
C GLU A 99 5.45 -0.34 -7.56
N LEU A 100 4.57 0.65 -7.44
CA LEU A 100 3.12 0.42 -7.47
C LEU A 100 2.68 -0.28 -8.76
N ASP A 101 3.18 0.17 -9.92
CA ASP A 101 2.85 -0.43 -11.21
C ASP A 101 3.29 -1.91 -11.29
N LYS A 102 4.50 -2.23 -10.78
CA LYS A 102 4.96 -3.63 -10.71
C LYS A 102 4.07 -4.49 -9.81
N LEU A 103 3.68 -3.97 -8.65
CA LEU A 103 2.82 -4.69 -7.71
C LEU A 103 1.42 -4.92 -8.28
N LYS A 104 0.84 -3.92 -8.93
CA LYS A 104 -0.46 -4.04 -9.60
C LYS A 104 -0.41 -5.07 -10.74
N ASN A 105 0.62 -5.02 -11.60
CA ASN A 105 0.79 -6.00 -12.66
C ASN A 105 0.93 -7.42 -12.09
N LYS A 106 1.69 -7.60 -11.01
CA LYS A 106 1.81 -8.89 -10.33
C LYS A 106 0.48 -9.36 -9.73
N TYR A 107 -0.29 -8.46 -9.15
CA TYR A 107 -1.60 -8.80 -8.58
C TYR A 107 -2.58 -9.17 -9.70
N ASN A 108 -2.69 -8.33 -10.73
CA ASN A 108 -3.63 -8.54 -11.84
C ASN A 108 -3.38 -9.85 -12.58
N SER A 109 -2.10 -10.17 -12.83
CA SER A 109 -1.73 -11.44 -13.50
C SER A 109 -2.06 -12.69 -12.68
N LYS A 110 -2.14 -12.59 -11.35
CA LYS A 110 -2.32 -13.74 -10.46
C LYS A 110 -3.75 -13.87 -9.90
N TYR A 111 -4.43 -12.74 -9.69
CA TYR A 111 -5.70 -12.68 -8.96
C TYR A 111 -6.81 -11.96 -9.72
N GLY A 112 -6.51 -11.38 -10.89
CA GLY A 112 -7.44 -10.58 -11.67
C GLY A 112 -7.34 -9.08 -11.43
N PRO A 113 -8.03 -8.27 -12.25
CA PRO A 113 -7.88 -6.82 -12.27
C PRO A 113 -8.43 -6.16 -10.99
N LEU A 114 -7.72 -5.16 -10.47
CA LEU A 114 -8.14 -4.35 -9.33
C LEU A 114 -9.15 -3.26 -9.71
N CYS A 115 -9.20 -2.90 -10.97
CA CYS A 115 -10.21 -1.98 -11.52
C CYS A 115 -10.56 -2.36 -12.96
N ALA A 116 -11.71 -1.89 -13.44
CA ALA A 116 -12.22 -2.24 -14.76
C ALA A 116 -11.24 -1.90 -15.90
N PHE A 117 -10.50 -0.80 -15.77
CA PHE A 117 -9.54 -0.35 -16.79
C PHE A 117 -8.24 -1.16 -16.84
N GLU A 118 -8.00 -2.01 -15.85
CA GLU A 118 -6.83 -2.89 -15.78
C GLU A 118 -7.14 -4.30 -16.31
N SER A 119 -8.38 -4.55 -16.77
CA SER A 119 -8.75 -5.81 -17.39
C SER A 119 -8.18 -5.87 -18.82
N ASP A 120 -7.25 -6.79 -19.04
CA ASP A 120 -6.55 -7.00 -20.32
C ASP A 120 -6.96 -8.29 -21.04
N ASN A 121 -7.87 -9.08 -20.46
CA ASN A 121 -8.36 -10.30 -21.07
C ASN A 121 -9.28 -10.00 -22.26
N ILE A 122 -8.81 -10.31 -23.45
CA ILE A 122 -9.55 -10.07 -24.73
C ILE A 122 -10.69 -11.06 -24.98
N ASN A 123 -10.72 -12.19 -24.25
CA ASN A 123 -11.70 -13.26 -24.45
C ASN A 123 -12.85 -13.19 -23.45
N LYS A 124 -12.67 -12.53 -22.33
CA LYS A 124 -13.65 -12.48 -21.26
C LYS A 124 -13.52 -11.19 -20.45
N TRP A 125 -14.66 -10.56 -20.17
CA TRP A 125 -14.74 -9.42 -19.25
C TRP A 125 -14.70 -9.90 -17.80
N GLU A 126 -13.51 -10.09 -17.23
CA GLU A 126 -13.29 -10.68 -15.91
C GLU A 126 -13.72 -9.80 -14.74
N TRP A 127 -13.86 -8.50 -14.99
CA TRP A 127 -14.26 -7.53 -13.96
C TRP A 127 -15.59 -7.84 -13.27
N ILE A 128 -16.48 -8.54 -13.96
CA ILE A 128 -17.79 -8.94 -13.42
C ILE A 128 -17.76 -10.27 -12.68
N ASP A 129 -16.62 -10.97 -12.63
CA ASP A 129 -16.51 -12.24 -11.93
C ASP A 129 -16.59 -12.03 -10.41
N ASN A 130 -17.27 -12.94 -9.73
CA ASN A 130 -17.40 -12.94 -8.28
C ASN A 130 -16.07 -13.20 -7.56
N PRO A 131 -15.89 -12.76 -6.31
CA PRO A 131 -16.94 -12.19 -5.44
C PRO A 131 -17.00 -10.65 -5.52
N TRP A 132 -18.22 -10.11 -5.57
CA TRP A 132 -18.45 -8.70 -5.35
C TRP A 132 -18.38 -8.35 -3.84
N PRO A 133 -18.01 -7.10 -3.46
CA PRO A 133 -17.92 -6.70 -2.04
C PRO A 133 -19.22 -6.90 -1.24
N TRP A 134 -20.36 -6.92 -1.90
CA TRP A 134 -21.68 -7.12 -1.29
C TRP A 134 -22.19 -8.56 -1.34
N ASP A 135 -21.47 -9.48 -1.99
CA ASP A 135 -21.87 -10.88 -2.06
C ASP A 135 -21.63 -11.56 -0.70
N LYS A 136 -22.71 -12.04 -0.09
CA LYS A 136 -22.64 -12.79 1.16
C LYS A 136 -22.00 -14.15 0.89
N GLY A 137 -20.82 -14.36 1.45
CA GLY A 137 -20.10 -15.63 1.36
C GLY A 137 -18.87 -15.60 0.45
N GLY A 138 -18.52 -14.46 -0.11
CA GLY A 138 -17.19 -14.29 -0.68
C GLY A 138 -16.14 -14.44 0.42
N ASN A 139 -15.35 -15.53 0.39
CA ASN A 139 -14.21 -15.68 1.27
C ASN A 139 -13.13 -14.67 0.83
N TYR A 140 -13.02 -13.58 1.56
CA TYR A 140 -11.93 -12.61 1.43
C TYR A 140 -10.68 -13.14 2.13
#